data_3483fe705ce9bd3a48df1159f8c05702
#
_entry.id   3483fe705ce9bd3a48df1159f8c05702
#
_cell.length_a   1.000
_cell.length_b   1.000
_cell.length_c   1.000
_cell.angle_alpha   90.00
_cell.angle_beta   90.00
_cell.angle_gamma   90.00
#
_symmetry.space_group_name_H-M   'P 1'
#
loop_
_entity.id
_entity.type
_entity.pdbx_description
1 polymer ?
#
loop_
_entity_poly.entity_id
_entity_poly.type
_entity_poly.pdbx_seq_one_letter_code
_entity_poly.pdbx_strand_id
1 'polypeptide(L)'
;MENKPHILVVDDNAMILRNIKCILDPYYSVAVAPSGLHAFLAIGKKKPDLILLDYEMPEMNGKEVLEKLKSDEEMKDIPVAFLTSIDTKEVVVELLALKPAGYLLKPVESQALLNKVFEIIGK
;
A
#
# COMPACT_ATOMS: atom_id res chain seq x y z
N MET A 1 -15.09 10.99 19.66
CA MET A 1 -14.69 9.84 18.88
C MET A 1 -13.51 10.15 17.99
N GLU A 2 -12.47 9.37 18.10
CA GLU A 2 -11.28 9.64 17.30
C GLU A 2 -11.36 8.96 15.95
N ASN A 3 -10.97 9.67 14.92
CA ASN A 3 -10.85 9.11 13.59
C ASN A 3 -9.40 8.66 13.38
N LYS A 4 -9.21 7.35 13.34
CA LYS A 4 -7.90 6.81 13.02
C LYS A 4 -7.62 7.00 11.54
N PRO A 5 -6.36 7.24 11.15
CA PRO A 5 -6.02 7.22 9.73
C PRO A 5 -6.40 5.89 9.12
N HIS A 6 -6.83 5.93 7.86
CA HIS A 6 -7.30 4.74 7.16
C HIS A 6 -6.24 4.26 6.17
N ILE A 7 -5.90 2.98 6.25
CA ILE A 7 -4.88 2.38 5.40
C ILE A 7 -5.50 1.25 4.59
N LEU A 8 -5.24 1.26 3.29
CA LEU A 8 -5.65 0.16 2.40
C LEU A 8 -4.42 -0.67 2.08
N VAL A 9 -4.51 -1.98 2.29
CA VAL A 9 -3.43 -2.90 1.99
C VAL A 9 -3.83 -3.76 0.80
N VAL A 10 -3.03 -3.77 -0.24
CA VAL A 10 -3.31 -4.47 -1.49
C VAL A 10 -2.23 -5.50 -1.75
N ASP A 11 -2.58 -6.77 -1.76
CA ASP A 11 -1.63 -7.87 -2.00
C ASP A 11 -2.46 -9.11 -2.36
N ASP A 12 -2.00 -9.88 -3.32
CA ASP A 12 -2.74 -11.08 -3.73
C ASP A 12 -2.53 -12.26 -2.78
N ASN A 13 -1.64 -12.13 -1.82
CA ASN A 13 -1.38 -13.16 -0.81
C ASN A 13 -2.18 -12.90 0.45
N ALA A 14 -3.16 -13.77 0.73
CA ALA A 14 -4.05 -13.58 1.89
C ALA A 14 -3.33 -13.57 3.23
N MET A 15 -2.24 -14.35 3.35
CA MET A 15 -1.47 -14.39 4.59
C MET A 15 -0.78 -13.05 4.87
N ILE A 16 -0.24 -12.44 3.82
CA ILE A 16 0.42 -11.12 3.95
C ILE A 16 -0.61 -10.07 4.35
N LEU A 17 -1.78 -10.09 3.72
CA LEU A 17 -2.86 -9.15 4.07
C LEU A 17 -3.23 -9.29 5.54
N ARG A 18 -3.41 -10.52 6.00
CA ARG A 18 -3.77 -10.77 7.40
C ARG A 18 -2.69 -10.30 8.36
N ASN A 19 -1.43 -10.62 8.05
CA ASN A 19 -0.33 -10.24 8.92
C ASN A 19 -0.20 -8.73 9.04
N ILE A 20 -0.26 -8.02 7.94
CA ILE A 20 -0.14 -6.57 7.94
C ILE A 20 -1.33 -5.94 8.68
N LYS A 21 -2.54 -6.45 8.43
CA LYS A 21 -3.72 -5.95 9.12
C LYS A 21 -3.59 -6.13 10.63
N CYS A 22 -3.11 -7.29 11.08
CA CYS A 22 -2.90 -7.54 12.51
C CYS A 22 -1.93 -6.55 13.13
N ILE A 23 -0.85 -6.21 12.42
CA ILE A 23 0.14 -5.27 12.92
C ILE A 23 -0.46 -3.87 13.04
N LEU A 24 -1.24 -3.46 12.06
CA LEU A 24 -1.74 -2.08 11.98
C LEU A 24 -3.05 -1.82 12.73
N ASP A 25 -3.89 -2.85 12.90
CA ASP A 25 -5.22 -2.69 13.51
C ASP A 25 -5.23 -1.95 14.84
N PRO A 26 -4.25 -2.17 15.75
CA PRO A 26 -4.29 -1.44 17.02
C PRO A 26 -4.18 0.08 16.87
N TYR A 27 -3.62 0.56 15.76
CA TYR A 27 -3.29 1.97 15.58
C TYR A 27 -4.06 2.65 14.47
N TYR A 28 -4.56 1.89 13.49
CA TYR A 28 -5.16 2.45 12.28
C TYR A 28 -6.42 1.71 11.90
N SER A 29 -7.25 2.37 11.08
CA SER A 29 -8.36 1.70 10.40
C SER A 29 -7.78 1.03 9.17
N VAL A 30 -8.01 -0.27 8.98
CA VAL A 30 -7.36 -1.04 7.91
C VAL A 30 -8.39 -1.76 7.05
N ALA A 31 -8.28 -1.58 5.74
CA ALA A 31 -9.02 -2.37 4.76
C ALA A 31 -8.01 -3.17 3.93
N VAL A 32 -8.42 -4.30 3.42
CA VAL A 32 -7.54 -5.14 2.60
C VAL A 32 -8.20 -5.43 1.26
N ALA A 33 -7.38 -5.59 0.22
CA ALA A 33 -7.85 -5.90 -1.12
C ALA A 33 -6.89 -6.88 -1.77
N PRO A 34 -7.40 -7.99 -2.35
CA PRO A 34 -6.53 -9.02 -2.93
C PRO A 34 -6.11 -8.75 -4.37
N SER A 35 -6.54 -7.63 -4.95
CA SER A 35 -6.20 -7.31 -6.34
C SER A 35 -6.36 -5.82 -6.59
N GLY A 36 -5.86 -5.36 -7.74
CA GLY A 36 -6.04 -3.98 -8.14
C GLY A 36 -7.50 -3.60 -8.29
N LEU A 37 -8.32 -4.48 -8.88
CA LEU A 37 -9.74 -4.22 -9.03
C LEU A 37 -10.42 -4.04 -7.68
N HIS A 38 -10.14 -4.94 -6.74
CA HIS A 38 -10.71 -4.82 -5.39
C HIS A 38 -10.20 -3.57 -4.68
N ALA A 39 -8.96 -3.14 -4.98
CA ALA A 39 -8.42 -1.93 -4.41
C ALA A 39 -9.24 -0.72 -4.83
N PHE A 40 -9.57 -0.60 -6.12
CA PHE A 40 -10.37 0.52 -6.59
C PHE A 40 -11.78 0.51 -6.00
N LEU A 41 -12.37 -0.67 -5.84
CA LEU A 41 -13.67 -0.77 -5.18
C LEU A 41 -13.59 -0.31 -3.72
N ALA A 42 -12.54 -0.69 -3.02
CA ALA A 42 -12.35 -0.30 -1.62
C ALA A 42 -12.16 1.22 -1.49
N ILE A 43 -11.39 1.82 -2.39
CA ILE A 43 -11.16 3.27 -2.39
C ILE A 43 -12.50 4.01 -2.59
N GLY A 44 -13.35 3.48 -3.46
CA GLY A 44 -14.65 4.08 -3.70
C GLY A 44 -15.56 4.07 -2.47
N LYS A 45 -15.37 3.10 -1.58
CA LYS A 45 -16.16 3.00 -0.35
C LYS A 45 -15.62 3.92 0.74
N LYS A 46 -14.29 4.01 0.85
CA LYS A 46 -13.65 4.87 1.85
C LYS A 46 -12.26 5.21 1.37
N LYS A 47 -12.01 6.50 1.16
CA LYS A 47 -10.72 6.97 0.67
C LYS A 47 -9.64 6.77 1.74
N PRO A 48 -8.57 6.03 1.44
CA PRO A 48 -7.51 5.81 2.42
C PRO A 48 -6.55 7.00 2.53
N ASP A 49 -5.86 7.06 3.66
CA ASP A 49 -4.81 8.05 3.88
C ASP A 49 -3.46 7.52 3.38
N LEU A 50 -3.38 6.22 3.15
CA LEU A 50 -2.17 5.56 2.64
C LEU A 50 -2.57 4.24 2.01
N ILE A 51 -1.94 3.89 0.91
CA ILE A 51 -2.11 2.58 0.28
C ILE A 51 -0.78 1.85 0.36
N LEU A 52 -0.78 0.65 0.94
CA LEU A 52 0.35 -0.27 0.92
C LEU A 52 0.07 -1.24 -0.23
N LEU A 53 0.90 -1.23 -1.24
CA LEU A 53 0.58 -1.85 -2.52
C LEU A 53 1.67 -2.81 -2.95
N ASP A 54 1.29 -4.09 -3.12
CA ASP A 54 2.20 -5.10 -3.63
C ASP A 54 2.66 -4.72 -5.04
N TYR A 55 3.96 -4.75 -5.27
CA TYR A 55 4.53 -4.40 -6.56
C TYR A 55 4.34 -5.51 -7.58
N GLU A 56 4.41 -6.78 -7.14
CA GLU A 56 4.24 -7.94 -8.02
C GLU A 56 2.89 -8.60 -7.78
N MET A 57 1.94 -8.34 -8.67
CA MET A 57 0.64 -9.01 -8.63
C MET A 57 0.29 -9.52 -10.02
N PRO A 58 -0.43 -10.64 -10.12
CA PRO A 58 -0.90 -11.10 -11.43
C PRO A 58 -1.93 -10.14 -12.00
N GLU A 59 -2.08 -10.13 -13.30
CA GLU A 59 -3.04 -9.34 -14.07
C GLU A 59 -2.76 -7.85 -14.01
N MET A 60 -2.96 -7.18 -12.88
CA MET A 60 -2.67 -5.75 -12.73
C MET A 60 -1.64 -5.60 -11.63
N ASN A 61 -0.40 -5.31 -12.00
CA ASN A 61 0.69 -5.17 -11.03
C ASN A 61 0.66 -3.80 -10.34
N GLY A 62 1.54 -3.63 -9.35
CA GLY A 62 1.56 -2.39 -8.57
C GLY A 62 1.84 -1.15 -9.39
N LYS A 63 2.68 -1.27 -10.42
CA LYS A 63 2.97 -0.15 -11.31
C LYS A 63 1.69 0.33 -12.01
N GLU A 64 0.92 -0.62 -12.54
CA GLU A 64 -0.31 -0.29 -13.24
C GLU A 64 -1.35 0.33 -12.31
N VAL A 65 -1.46 -0.19 -11.08
CA VAL A 65 -2.38 0.37 -10.10
C VAL A 65 -1.98 1.81 -9.78
N LEU A 66 -0.69 2.05 -9.53
CA LEU A 66 -0.22 3.40 -9.22
C LEU A 66 -0.47 4.36 -10.38
N GLU A 67 -0.22 3.92 -11.62
CA GLU A 67 -0.46 4.78 -12.78
C GLU A 67 -1.93 5.16 -12.89
N LYS A 68 -2.84 4.21 -12.64
CA LYS A 68 -4.26 4.51 -12.66
C LYS A 68 -4.68 5.46 -11.55
N LEU A 69 -4.11 5.30 -10.36
CA LEU A 69 -4.37 6.22 -9.26
C LEU A 69 -3.94 7.63 -9.61
N LYS A 70 -2.76 7.78 -10.17
CA LYS A 70 -2.21 9.10 -10.49
C LYS A 70 -2.95 9.78 -11.63
N SER A 71 -3.66 9.03 -12.45
CA SER A 71 -4.45 9.59 -13.53
C SER A 71 -5.84 10.05 -13.10
N ASP A 72 -6.23 9.80 -11.85
CA ASP A 72 -7.55 10.15 -11.33
C ASP A 72 -7.45 11.36 -10.41
N GLU A 73 -8.25 12.39 -10.67
CA GLU A 73 -8.20 13.64 -9.91
C GLU A 73 -8.49 13.45 -8.42
N GLU A 74 -9.33 12.49 -8.08
CA GLU A 74 -9.70 12.27 -6.69
C GLU A 74 -8.74 11.35 -5.95
N MET A 75 -7.91 10.58 -6.65
CA MET A 75 -7.03 9.58 -6.06
C MET A 75 -5.55 9.89 -6.19
N LYS A 76 -5.19 10.82 -7.07
CA LYS A 76 -3.78 11.06 -7.41
C LYS A 76 -2.91 11.50 -6.24
N ASP A 77 -3.51 12.08 -5.21
CA ASP A 77 -2.74 12.58 -4.07
C ASP A 77 -2.64 11.60 -2.91
N ILE A 78 -3.26 10.41 -3.03
CA ILE A 78 -3.15 9.39 -1.98
C ILE A 78 -1.73 8.84 -2.00
N PRO A 79 -1.00 8.91 -0.88
CA PRO A 79 0.35 8.35 -0.85
C PRO A 79 0.33 6.83 -0.99
N VAL A 80 1.29 6.30 -1.72
CA VAL A 80 1.41 4.86 -1.98
C VAL A 80 2.80 4.41 -1.58
N ALA A 81 2.89 3.37 -0.76
CA ALA A 81 4.15 2.71 -0.43
C ALA A 81 4.09 1.30 -1.00
N PHE A 82 5.11 0.91 -1.74
CA PHE A 82 5.15 -0.42 -2.34
C PHE A 82 5.64 -1.48 -1.36
N LEU A 83 5.09 -2.68 -1.52
CA LEU A 83 5.58 -3.88 -0.85
C LEU A 83 6.20 -4.75 -1.95
N THR A 84 7.43 -5.19 -1.77
CA THR A 84 8.09 -6.01 -2.80
C THR A 84 9.01 -7.04 -2.16
N SER A 85 9.07 -8.22 -2.76
CA SER A 85 10.01 -9.26 -2.34
C SER A 85 11.31 -9.20 -3.13
N ILE A 86 11.39 -8.31 -4.11
CA ILE A 86 12.54 -8.20 -5.01
C ILE A 86 13.32 -6.93 -4.71
N ASP A 87 14.59 -7.09 -4.33
CA ASP A 87 15.43 -5.95 -3.99
C ASP A 87 16.61 -5.77 -4.95
N THR A 88 16.49 -6.29 -6.18
CA THR A 88 17.53 -6.06 -7.18
C THR A 88 17.56 -4.58 -7.53
N LYS A 89 18.74 -4.12 -7.92
CA LYS A 89 18.92 -2.72 -8.26
C LYS A 89 17.95 -2.27 -9.37
N GLU A 90 17.73 -3.14 -10.35
CA GLU A 90 16.86 -2.82 -11.48
C GLU A 90 15.42 -2.57 -11.03
N VAL A 91 14.90 -3.42 -10.15
CA VAL A 91 13.53 -3.27 -9.65
C VAL A 91 13.41 -2.05 -8.77
N VAL A 92 14.39 -1.81 -7.90
CA VAL A 92 14.36 -0.64 -7.01
C VAL A 92 14.38 0.65 -7.83
N VAL A 93 15.22 0.71 -8.87
CA VAL A 93 15.28 1.88 -9.74
C VAL A 93 13.94 2.09 -10.44
N GLU A 94 13.35 1.03 -10.98
CA GLU A 94 12.06 1.10 -11.66
C GLU A 94 10.96 1.60 -10.73
N LEU A 95 10.93 1.04 -9.54
CA LEU A 95 9.93 1.38 -8.54
C LEU A 95 10.06 2.83 -8.07
N LEU A 96 11.29 3.28 -7.81
CA LEU A 96 11.53 4.65 -7.37
C LEU A 96 11.24 5.67 -8.47
N ALA A 97 11.39 5.28 -9.73
CA ALA A 97 11.05 6.16 -10.85
C ALA A 97 9.56 6.51 -10.88
N LEU A 98 8.72 5.70 -10.25
CA LEU A 98 7.29 5.96 -10.15
C LEU A 98 6.96 6.96 -9.05
N LYS A 99 7.95 7.38 -8.28
CA LYS A 99 7.82 8.35 -7.19
C LYS A 99 6.80 7.95 -6.14
N PRO A 100 6.93 6.74 -5.55
CA PRO A 100 6.06 6.36 -4.44
C PRO A 100 6.45 7.12 -3.17
N ALA A 101 5.56 7.08 -2.17
CA ALA A 101 5.88 7.65 -0.86
C ALA A 101 6.96 6.85 -0.15
N GLY A 102 7.12 5.58 -0.51
CA GLY A 102 8.17 4.73 0.05
C GLY A 102 8.02 3.30 -0.44
N TYR A 103 8.85 2.41 0.08
CA TYR A 103 8.70 0.99 -0.18
C TYR A 103 9.23 0.17 0.99
N LEU A 104 8.76 -1.07 1.10
CA LEU A 104 9.16 -2.01 2.13
C LEU A 104 9.43 -3.36 1.48
N LEU A 105 10.44 -4.06 1.99
CA LEU A 105 10.77 -5.40 1.50
C LEU A 105 9.99 -6.45 2.28
N LYS A 106 9.55 -7.49 1.58
CA LYS A 106 8.92 -8.65 2.20
C LYS A 106 10.01 -9.66 2.58
N PRO A 107 9.85 -10.39 3.66
CA PRO A 107 8.75 -10.33 4.62
C PRO A 107 8.81 -9.04 5.43
N VAL A 108 7.63 -8.45 5.67
CA VAL A 108 7.57 -7.15 6.32
C VAL A 108 7.70 -7.32 7.82
N GLU A 109 8.70 -6.67 8.41
CA GLU A 109 8.93 -6.71 9.84
C GLU A 109 8.04 -5.67 10.53
N SER A 110 7.45 -6.02 11.67
CA SER A 110 6.42 -5.20 12.32
C SER A 110 6.88 -3.77 12.61
N GLN A 111 8.06 -3.63 13.20
CA GLN A 111 8.52 -2.29 13.57
C GLN A 111 8.87 -1.46 12.34
N ALA A 112 9.45 -2.09 11.31
CA ALA A 112 9.77 -1.39 10.07
C ALA A 112 8.49 -0.88 9.41
N LEU A 113 7.43 -1.70 9.42
CA LEU A 113 6.15 -1.30 8.86
C LEU A 113 5.56 -0.11 9.62
N LEU A 114 5.51 -0.20 10.95
CA LEU A 114 4.96 0.88 11.76
C LEU A 114 5.74 2.18 11.59
N ASN A 115 7.07 2.08 11.55
CA ASN A 115 7.92 3.25 11.34
C ASN A 115 7.66 3.90 9.99
N LYS A 116 7.53 3.07 8.93
CA LYS A 116 7.29 3.61 7.59
C LYS A 116 5.93 4.28 7.49
N VAL A 117 4.91 3.65 8.05
CA VAL A 117 3.56 4.22 8.04
C VAL A 117 3.55 5.55 8.79
N PHE A 118 4.14 5.58 9.98
CA PHE A 118 4.21 6.81 10.76
C PHE A 118 4.96 7.90 10.00
N GLU A 119 6.07 7.54 9.37
CA GLU A 119 6.86 8.49 8.59
C GLU A 119 6.03 9.15 7.47
N ILE A 120 5.21 8.34 6.78
CA ILE A 120 4.43 8.84 5.65
C ILE A 120 3.20 9.62 6.10
N ILE A 121 2.45 9.08 7.06
CA ILE A 121 1.19 9.70 7.51
C ILE A 121 1.42 10.76 8.58
N GLY A 122 2.44 10.60 9.39
CA GLY A 122 2.73 11.50 10.50
C GLY A 122 1.92 11.22 11.75
N LYS A 123 1.28 10.07 11.79
CA LYS A 123 0.43 9.72 12.93
C LYS A 123 0.58 8.29 13.35
#